data_4ca1c95f8ee4bac1399cc48a867ef5c5
#
_entry.id   4ca1c95f8ee4bac1399cc48a867ef5c5
#
_cell.length_a   1.000
_cell.length_b   1.000
_cell.length_c   1.000
_cell.angle_alpha   90.00
_cell.angle_beta   90.00
_cell.angle_gamma   90.00
#
_symmetry.space_group_name_H-M   'P 1'
#
loop_
_entity.id
_entity.type
_entity.pdbx_description
1 polymer ?
#
loop_
_entity_poly.entity_id
_entity_poly.type
_entity_poly.pdbx_seq_one_letter_code
_entity_poly.pdbx_strand_id
1 'polypeptide(L)'
;MKMKDSMDQMEFDRGNPQEDAPRRVQKRKKLNWKPVWFAVAAAVLAAVLLVASLTDTTAFDGLRRSITYARAKKDETGCAQLYHYAADRTSCFASLDGSLAIVTNSQLLVMQENGQVVCNETVKWTSCTVAQNQGIAAAYDIGGTDVYVLNAHGLVRRITCGGEILSVTLTQEGRLAVTINERGYKAAVEVYDEDGVKEFAFHSADSFLMTASVSGDGQEMAAVTMGQSQGAFTSSVVLYKLNRQDPYASCDLAGVAVYDLGLVGKHYCAVAEDGLHFIDRKGRAAASYSYDGGVLRRCSLGGDGYAAVLLGRYKVGSQLRLVTVNSDGKELGSLDLDGDVLSMSASGRYVAVLFADRLVIYNKNLKEYATLQGVSSAGDVLMRGDGSAVLAGSAAASVFLP
;
A
#
# COMPACT_ATOMS: atom_id res chain seq x y z
N MET A 1 -85.72 -48.38 55.90
CA MET A 1 -86.01 -49.77 56.38
C MET A 1 -84.69 -50.41 56.71
N LYS A 2 -84.52 -50.68 58.01
CA LYS A 2 -83.73 -51.68 58.67
C LYS A 2 -82.21 -51.73 58.33
N MET A 3 -81.41 -51.31 59.23
CA MET A 3 -80.95 -52.11 60.42
C MET A 3 -79.70 -52.92 60.05
N LYS A 4 -78.68 -52.56 60.75
CA LYS A 4 -78.16 -53.11 62.02
C LYS A 4 -76.85 -53.82 61.79
N ASP A 5 -75.94 -53.44 62.40
CA ASP A 5 -75.22 -53.82 63.63
C ASP A 5 -73.92 -54.58 63.28
N SER A 6 -72.87 -54.40 63.87
CA SER A 6 -72.39 -54.11 65.17
C SER A 6 -70.99 -54.78 65.30
N MET A 7 -70.10 -54.06 65.97
CA MET A 7 -69.06 -54.57 66.87
C MET A 7 -68.19 -55.78 66.35
N ASP A 8 -66.91 -55.80 66.51
CA ASP A 8 -66.17 -55.69 67.74
C ASP A 8 -64.67 -55.58 67.45
N GLN A 9 -64.03 -54.76 68.26
CA GLN A 9 -62.70 -54.79 68.79
C GLN A 9 -61.73 -55.92 68.34
N MET A 10 -60.51 -55.64 68.01
CA MET A 10 -59.33 -55.86 68.89
C MET A 10 -58.06 -55.33 68.22
N GLU A 11 -57.39 -54.63 69.07
CA GLU A 11 -55.96 -54.25 69.08
C GLU A 11 -54.97 -55.30 68.54
N PHE A 12 -54.01 -54.89 67.72
CA PHE A 12 -52.62 -55.26 67.98
C PHE A 12 -51.66 -54.44 67.10
N ASP A 13 -50.88 -53.71 67.73
CA ASP A 13 -49.59 -53.15 67.56
C ASP A 13 -48.65 -53.85 66.56
N ARG A 14 -47.89 -53.01 65.82
CA ARG A 14 -46.50 -53.13 65.34
C ARG A 14 -46.29 -52.90 63.86
N GLY A 15 -45.36 -51.96 63.64
CA GLY A 15 -44.42 -52.02 62.56
C GLY A 15 -44.62 -50.99 61.46
N ASN A 16 -44.00 -49.87 61.70
CA ASN A 16 -43.73 -48.87 60.69
C ASN A 16 -42.61 -49.39 59.71
N PRO A 17 -42.86 -49.55 58.42
CA PRO A 17 -41.78 -49.63 57.45
C PRO A 17 -41.61 -48.25 56.81
N GLN A 18 -40.48 -47.63 57.10
CA GLN A 18 -39.95 -46.50 56.31
C GLN A 18 -39.95 -46.87 54.83
N GLU A 19 -40.73 -46.16 54.06
CA GLU A 19 -40.63 -46.13 52.60
C GLU A 19 -39.36 -45.39 52.20
N ASP A 20 -38.35 -46.14 51.75
CA ASP A 20 -37.16 -45.63 51.10
C ASP A 20 -37.54 -44.95 49.78
N ALA A 21 -37.59 -43.65 49.77
CA ALA A 21 -37.68 -42.84 48.55
C ALA A 21 -36.44 -43.10 47.66
N PRO A 22 -36.62 -43.40 46.37
CA PRO A 22 -35.48 -43.67 45.49
C PRO A 22 -34.62 -42.45 45.37
N ARG A 23 -33.36 -42.53 45.82
CA ARG A 23 -32.30 -41.53 45.59
C ARG A 23 -32.16 -41.32 44.09
N ARG A 24 -32.59 -40.16 43.61
CA ARG A 24 -32.28 -39.67 42.28
C ARG A 24 -30.76 -39.55 42.14
N VAL A 25 -30.13 -40.48 41.46
CA VAL A 25 -28.78 -40.41 40.99
C VAL A 25 -28.71 -39.28 39.93
N GLN A 26 -28.25 -38.10 40.34
CA GLN A 26 -27.90 -37.05 39.41
C GLN A 26 -26.79 -37.57 38.49
N LYS A 27 -27.14 -37.94 37.25
CA LYS A 27 -26.16 -38.17 36.19
C LYS A 27 -25.35 -36.89 36.01
N ARG A 28 -24.09 -36.85 36.48
CA ARG A 28 -23.14 -35.80 36.17
C ARG A 28 -23.07 -35.69 34.67
N LYS A 29 -23.57 -34.58 34.09
CA LYS A 29 -23.41 -34.25 32.66
C LYS A 29 -21.89 -34.22 32.41
N LYS A 30 -21.40 -35.15 31.60
CA LYS A 30 -20.02 -35.11 31.12
C LYS A 30 -19.86 -33.77 30.40
N LEU A 31 -19.07 -32.86 30.98
CA LEU A 31 -18.73 -31.59 30.42
C LEU A 31 -18.04 -31.86 29.07
N ASN A 32 -18.66 -31.39 27.99
CA ASN A 32 -18.12 -31.61 26.66
C ASN A 32 -16.98 -30.61 26.47
N TRP A 33 -15.75 -31.06 26.69
CA TRP A 33 -14.53 -30.22 26.64
C TRP A 33 -14.16 -29.75 25.23
N LYS A 34 -14.79 -30.32 24.19
CA LYS A 34 -14.54 -29.93 22.79
C LYS A 34 -14.70 -28.43 22.53
N PRO A 35 -15.81 -27.74 22.95
CA PRO A 35 -15.94 -26.30 22.74
C PRO A 35 -14.93 -25.48 23.55
N VAL A 36 -14.51 -25.97 24.73
CA VAL A 36 -13.47 -25.30 25.55
C VAL A 36 -12.12 -25.36 24.86
N TRP A 37 -11.74 -26.51 24.32
CA TRP A 37 -10.50 -26.64 23.54
C TRP A 37 -10.52 -25.78 22.25
N PHE A 38 -11.67 -25.68 21.61
CA PHE A 38 -11.84 -24.78 20.45
C PHE A 38 -11.68 -23.30 20.83
N ALA A 39 -12.27 -22.88 21.94
CA ALA A 39 -12.13 -21.53 22.45
C ALA A 39 -10.68 -21.20 22.88
N VAL A 40 -9.99 -22.15 23.53
CA VAL A 40 -8.58 -22.01 23.89
C VAL A 40 -7.69 -21.93 22.62
N ALA A 41 -7.92 -22.79 21.65
CA ALA A 41 -7.19 -22.77 20.38
C ALA A 41 -7.41 -21.46 19.61
N ALA A 42 -8.65 -20.95 19.57
CA ALA A 42 -8.98 -19.67 18.96
C ALA A 42 -8.32 -18.48 19.71
N ALA A 43 -8.31 -18.52 21.06
CA ALA A 43 -7.65 -17.51 21.87
C ALA A 43 -6.13 -17.52 21.71
N VAL A 44 -5.51 -18.69 21.63
CA VAL A 44 -4.07 -18.83 21.36
C VAL A 44 -3.75 -18.33 19.95
N LEU A 45 -4.57 -18.68 18.96
CA LEU A 45 -4.39 -18.18 17.59
C LEU A 45 -4.52 -16.65 17.53
N ALA A 46 -5.52 -16.07 18.21
CA ALA A 46 -5.70 -14.63 18.29
C ALA A 46 -4.53 -13.94 19.01
N ALA A 47 -4.01 -14.53 20.10
CA ALA A 47 -2.85 -14.02 20.80
C ALA A 47 -1.57 -14.09 19.94
N VAL A 48 -1.37 -15.18 19.20
CA VAL A 48 -0.26 -15.34 18.26
C VAL A 48 -0.36 -14.32 17.13
N LEU A 49 -1.55 -14.09 16.58
CA LEU A 49 -1.78 -13.07 15.54
C LEU A 49 -1.55 -11.64 16.09
N LEU A 50 -1.93 -11.39 17.34
CA LEU A 50 -1.73 -10.10 18.00
C LEU A 50 -0.23 -9.84 18.30
N VAL A 51 0.49 -10.84 18.79
CA VAL A 51 1.95 -10.75 18.98
C VAL A 51 2.65 -10.56 17.63
N ALA A 52 2.19 -11.23 16.58
CA ALA A 52 2.75 -11.10 15.25
C ALA A 52 2.49 -9.74 14.61
N SER A 53 1.35 -9.12 14.89
CA SER A 53 1.05 -7.75 14.42
C SER A 53 1.89 -6.69 15.16
N LEU A 54 2.36 -7.01 16.37
CA LEU A 54 3.21 -6.14 17.20
C LEU A 54 4.71 -6.39 16.98
N THR A 55 5.08 -7.52 16.41
CA THR A 55 6.48 -7.86 16.09
C THR A 55 6.69 -7.77 14.58
N ASP A 56 7.73 -7.07 14.17
CA ASP A 56 8.16 -6.92 12.76
C ASP A 56 8.65 -8.26 12.14
N THR A 57 7.89 -9.34 12.29
CA THR A 57 8.30 -10.66 11.82
C THR A 57 7.72 -10.98 10.44
N THR A 58 8.57 -11.32 9.50
CA THR A 58 8.21 -11.77 8.14
C THR A 58 7.59 -13.18 8.10
N ALA A 59 7.54 -13.88 9.25
CA ALA A 59 7.06 -15.26 9.33
C ALA A 59 5.58 -15.43 8.92
N PHE A 60 4.74 -14.43 9.19
CA PHE A 60 3.32 -14.47 8.84
C PHE A 60 3.04 -14.15 7.39
N ASP A 61 3.90 -13.37 6.74
CA ASP A 61 3.76 -13.07 5.32
C ASP A 61 3.93 -14.34 4.49
N GLY A 62 4.85 -15.23 4.88
CA GLY A 62 5.00 -16.56 4.29
C GLY A 62 3.74 -17.42 4.44
N LEU A 63 3.10 -17.42 5.62
CA LEU A 63 1.85 -18.14 5.85
C LEU A 63 0.70 -17.53 5.04
N ARG A 64 0.58 -16.21 5.02
CA ARG A 64 -0.43 -15.50 4.23
C ARG A 64 -0.27 -15.82 2.74
N ARG A 65 0.95 -15.76 2.20
CA ARG A 65 1.24 -16.15 0.82
C ARG A 65 0.89 -17.61 0.55
N SER A 66 1.27 -18.53 1.44
CA SER A 66 0.99 -19.96 1.24
C SER A 66 -0.53 -20.25 1.19
N ILE A 67 -1.34 -19.48 1.90
CA ILE A 67 -2.80 -19.59 1.85
C ILE A 67 -3.34 -18.92 0.57
N THR A 68 -2.90 -17.69 0.28
CA THR A 68 -3.37 -16.90 -0.87
C THR A 68 -3.02 -17.60 -2.19
N TYR A 69 -1.81 -18.14 -2.30
CA TYR A 69 -1.29 -18.78 -3.51
C TYR A 69 -1.26 -20.31 -3.43
N ALA A 70 -2.06 -20.92 -2.55
CA ALA A 70 -2.10 -22.39 -2.37
C ALA A 70 -2.43 -23.18 -3.65
N ARG A 71 -3.12 -22.54 -4.60
CA ARG A 71 -3.50 -23.11 -5.90
C ARG A 71 -2.64 -22.65 -7.07
N ALA A 72 -1.71 -21.73 -6.84
CA ALA A 72 -0.84 -21.22 -7.88
C ALA A 72 0.19 -22.30 -8.27
N LYS A 73 0.28 -22.60 -9.55
CA LYS A 73 1.32 -23.48 -10.07
C LYS A 73 2.62 -22.67 -10.13
N LYS A 74 3.55 -22.99 -9.24
CA LYS A 74 4.91 -22.43 -9.27
C LYS A 74 5.75 -23.24 -10.23
N ASP A 75 6.60 -22.56 -10.99
CA ASP A 75 7.68 -23.18 -11.74
C ASP A 75 8.86 -23.53 -10.81
N GLU A 76 9.92 -24.09 -11.38
CA GLU A 76 11.14 -24.47 -10.63
C GLU A 76 11.85 -23.27 -10.01
N THR A 77 11.58 -22.06 -10.48
CA THR A 77 12.18 -20.80 -9.99
C THR A 77 11.38 -20.14 -8.88
N GLY A 78 10.18 -20.65 -8.56
CA GLY A 78 9.26 -20.06 -7.58
C GLY A 78 8.34 -18.99 -8.17
N CYS A 79 8.38 -18.81 -9.50
CA CYS A 79 7.47 -17.91 -10.20
C CYS A 79 6.11 -18.60 -10.41
N ALA A 80 5.04 -17.85 -10.20
CA ALA A 80 3.68 -18.25 -10.51
C ALA A 80 3.05 -17.21 -11.41
N GLN A 81 2.08 -17.64 -12.21
CA GLN A 81 1.20 -16.80 -13.01
C GLN A 81 1.93 -15.93 -14.05
N LEU A 82 1.71 -16.27 -15.29
CA LEU A 82 2.21 -15.50 -16.43
C LEU A 82 1.04 -14.69 -17.01
N TYR A 83 1.21 -13.36 -16.99
CA TYR A 83 0.35 -12.46 -17.75
C TYR A 83 0.95 -12.28 -19.14
N HIS A 84 0.18 -12.52 -20.20
CA HIS A 84 0.63 -12.32 -21.57
C HIS A 84 -0.04 -11.08 -22.16
N TYR A 85 0.75 -10.12 -22.59
CA TYR A 85 0.29 -8.85 -23.14
C TYR A 85 1.31 -8.33 -24.15
N ALA A 86 0.97 -7.23 -24.83
CA ALA A 86 1.92 -6.46 -25.62
C ALA A 86 2.16 -5.12 -24.93
N ALA A 87 3.40 -4.86 -24.58
CA ALA A 87 3.84 -3.61 -24.01
C ALA A 87 5.11 -3.13 -24.70
N ASP A 88 5.42 -1.86 -24.57
CA ASP A 88 6.64 -1.24 -25.05
C ASP A 88 7.50 -0.72 -23.88
N ARG A 89 8.62 -0.06 -24.20
CA ARG A 89 9.52 0.48 -23.17
C ARG A 89 8.95 1.66 -22.39
N THR A 90 7.86 2.26 -22.89
CA THR A 90 7.18 3.40 -22.25
C THR A 90 6.00 2.96 -21.41
N SER A 91 5.68 1.65 -21.41
CA SER A 91 4.57 1.09 -20.67
C SER A 91 4.80 1.17 -19.17
N CYS A 92 3.73 1.48 -18.43
CA CYS A 92 3.70 1.53 -16.99
C CYS A 92 2.85 0.39 -16.44
N PHE A 93 3.17 -0.05 -15.23
CA PHE A 93 2.51 -1.18 -14.58
C PHE A 93 2.04 -0.81 -13.18
N ALA A 94 0.91 -1.38 -12.76
CA ALA A 94 0.44 -1.29 -11.37
C ALA A 94 -0.08 -2.63 -10.87
N SER A 95 0.29 -3.00 -9.66
CA SER A 95 -0.21 -4.21 -9.00
C SER A 95 -1.50 -3.91 -8.26
N LEU A 96 -2.59 -4.62 -8.61
CA LEU A 96 -3.95 -4.39 -8.13
C LEU A 96 -4.46 -5.68 -7.47
N ASP A 97 -4.20 -5.90 -6.18
CA ASP A 97 -4.72 -7.02 -5.36
C ASP A 97 -5.06 -8.30 -6.15
N GLY A 98 -4.03 -8.91 -6.77
CA GLY A 98 -4.17 -10.11 -7.59
C GLY A 98 -4.44 -9.86 -9.08
N SER A 99 -4.53 -8.60 -9.51
CA SER A 99 -4.57 -8.21 -10.92
C SER A 99 -3.37 -7.34 -11.27
N LEU A 100 -3.09 -7.21 -12.55
CA LEU A 100 -2.05 -6.35 -13.09
C LEU A 100 -2.67 -5.34 -14.06
N ALA A 101 -2.45 -4.06 -13.84
CA ALA A 101 -2.71 -3.03 -14.82
C ALA A 101 -1.48 -2.86 -15.71
N ILE A 102 -1.71 -2.87 -17.03
CA ILE A 102 -0.72 -2.61 -18.07
C ILE A 102 -1.20 -1.37 -18.82
N VAL A 103 -0.43 -0.31 -18.74
CA VAL A 103 -0.77 1.01 -19.30
C VAL A 103 0.23 1.36 -20.37
N THR A 104 -0.26 1.52 -21.57
CA THR A 104 0.52 1.90 -22.75
C THR A 104 0.00 3.21 -23.33
N ASN A 105 0.69 3.78 -24.30
CA ASN A 105 0.21 4.99 -24.99
C ASN A 105 -1.07 4.76 -25.82
N SER A 106 -1.43 3.51 -26.10
CA SER A 106 -2.60 3.16 -26.92
C SER A 106 -3.66 2.34 -26.21
N GLN A 107 -3.35 1.75 -25.08
CA GLN A 107 -4.22 0.79 -24.40
C GLN A 107 -4.05 0.83 -22.89
N LEU A 108 -5.14 0.69 -22.18
CA LEU A 108 -5.20 0.47 -20.76
C LEU A 108 -5.85 -0.90 -20.53
N LEU A 109 -5.10 -1.82 -19.95
CA LEU A 109 -5.49 -3.20 -19.77
C LEU A 109 -5.42 -3.57 -18.28
N VAL A 110 -6.44 -4.26 -17.76
CA VAL A 110 -6.37 -4.90 -16.44
C VAL A 110 -6.60 -6.40 -16.61
N MET A 111 -5.63 -7.18 -16.18
CA MET A 111 -5.63 -8.64 -16.24
C MET A 111 -5.62 -9.25 -14.85
N GLN A 112 -6.48 -10.22 -14.63
CA GLN A 112 -6.48 -11.04 -13.41
C GLN A 112 -5.39 -12.13 -13.48
N GLU A 113 -5.06 -12.69 -12.34
CA GLU A 113 -4.06 -13.76 -12.19
C GLU A 113 -4.36 -15.03 -13.00
N ASN A 114 -5.61 -15.26 -13.37
CA ASN A 114 -6.03 -16.36 -14.25
C ASN A 114 -5.86 -16.05 -15.75
N GLY A 115 -5.30 -14.88 -16.10
CA GLY A 115 -5.15 -14.40 -17.47
C GLY A 115 -6.40 -13.75 -18.07
N GLN A 116 -7.49 -13.64 -17.30
CA GLN A 116 -8.72 -12.99 -17.76
C GLN A 116 -8.53 -11.47 -17.83
N VAL A 117 -8.88 -10.88 -18.96
CA VAL A 117 -8.94 -9.43 -19.14
C VAL A 117 -10.27 -8.93 -18.59
N VAL A 118 -10.21 -8.04 -17.60
CA VAL A 118 -11.39 -7.44 -16.97
C VAL A 118 -11.60 -5.98 -17.37
N CYS A 119 -10.57 -5.34 -17.93
CA CYS A 119 -10.67 -4.01 -18.51
C CYS A 119 -9.78 -3.94 -19.75
N ASN A 120 -10.27 -3.33 -20.79
CA ASN A 120 -9.54 -3.10 -22.04
C ASN A 120 -10.06 -1.81 -22.70
N GLU A 121 -9.42 -0.69 -22.36
CA GLU A 121 -9.75 0.64 -22.90
C GLU A 121 -8.72 1.06 -23.93
N THR A 122 -9.21 1.58 -25.06
CA THR A 122 -8.35 2.21 -26.06
C THR A 122 -8.14 3.67 -25.71
N VAL A 123 -6.90 4.07 -25.59
CA VAL A 123 -6.49 5.44 -25.27
C VAL A 123 -5.58 6.00 -26.36
N LYS A 124 -5.37 7.30 -26.36
CA LYS A 124 -4.43 7.99 -27.25
C LYS A 124 -3.58 8.93 -26.41
N TRP A 125 -2.57 8.36 -25.79
CA TRP A 125 -1.69 9.05 -24.86
C TRP A 125 -0.30 9.30 -25.47
N THR A 126 0.38 10.27 -24.93
CA THR A 126 1.75 10.63 -25.36
C THR A 126 2.77 10.20 -24.30
N SER A 127 2.43 10.36 -23.05
CA SER A 127 3.29 10.07 -21.90
C SER A 127 2.46 9.42 -20.79
N CYS A 128 2.14 8.13 -20.99
CA CYS A 128 1.35 7.39 -20.04
C CYS A 128 2.10 7.25 -18.71
N THR A 129 1.36 7.37 -17.62
CA THR A 129 1.87 7.29 -16.25
C THR A 129 0.82 6.65 -15.35
N VAL A 130 1.28 6.03 -14.28
CA VAL A 130 0.42 5.42 -13.29
C VAL A 130 0.87 5.79 -11.88
N ALA A 131 -0.06 6.28 -11.07
CA ALA A 131 0.08 6.37 -9.63
C ALA A 131 -0.65 5.18 -8.99
N GLN A 132 -0.06 4.56 -7.95
CA GLN A 132 -0.70 3.43 -7.29
C GLN A 132 -0.60 3.53 -5.77
N ASN A 133 -1.60 2.98 -5.08
CA ASN A 133 -1.60 2.79 -3.64
C ASN A 133 -2.47 1.57 -3.30
N GLN A 134 -1.87 0.53 -2.71
CA GLN A 134 -2.53 -0.65 -2.12
C GLN A 134 -3.77 -1.17 -2.90
N GLY A 135 -3.58 -1.68 -4.11
CA GLY A 135 -4.65 -2.31 -4.88
C GLY A 135 -5.53 -1.36 -5.70
N ILE A 136 -5.28 -0.04 -5.64
CA ILE A 136 -5.90 0.97 -6.49
C ILE A 136 -4.81 1.68 -7.30
N ALA A 137 -5.10 2.00 -8.55
CA ALA A 137 -4.22 2.78 -9.40
C ALA A 137 -4.98 3.86 -10.15
N ALA A 138 -4.29 4.95 -10.46
CA ALA A 138 -4.75 6.02 -11.32
C ALA A 138 -3.85 6.09 -12.54
N ALA A 139 -4.36 5.75 -13.71
CA ALA A 139 -3.66 5.83 -14.98
C ALA A 139 -4.04 7.13 -15.70
N TYR A 140 -3.07 7.84 -16.24
CA TYR A 140 -3.27 9.13 -16.89
C TYR A 140 -2.18 9.41 -17.92
N ASP A 141 -2.41 10.40 -18.77
CA ASP A 141 -1.41 10.98 -19.67
C ASP A 141 -0.89 12.30 -19.10
N ILE A 142 0.41 12.48 -18.99
CA ILE A 142 0.99 13.78 -18.63
C ILE A 142 0.69 14.75 -19.77
N GLY A 143 0.01 15.86 -19.45
CA GLY A 143 -0.53 16.82 -20.44
C GLY A 143 -1.91 16.46 -20.96
N GLY A 144 -2.47 15.30 -20.60
CA GLY A 144 -3.88 14.95 -20.83
C GLY A 144 -4.82 15.57 -19.80
N THR A 145 -6.11 15.24 -19.88
CA THR A 145 -7.13 15.78 -18.98
C THR A 145 -7.91 14.71 -18.23
N ASP A 146 -7.72 13.44 -18.55
CA ASP A 146 -8.48 12.35 -17.98
C ASP A 146 -7.64 11.46 -17.08
N VAL A 147 -8.20 11.11 -15.92
CA VAL A 147 -7.66 10.12 -14.98
C VAL A 147 -8.57 8.90 -14.98
N TYR A 148 -7.99 7.72 -15.17
CA TYR A 148 -8.68 6.43 -15.12
C TYR A 148 -8.32 5.72 -13.81
N VAL A 149 -9.28 5.58 -12.91
CA VAL A 149 -9.09 4.89 -11.63
C VAL A 149 -9.42 3.42 -11.79
N LEU A 150 -8.47 2.58 -11.40
CA LEU A 150 -8.47 1.13 -11.62
C LEU A 150 -8.38 0.39 -10.30
N ASN A 151 -9.00 -0.78 -10.23
CA ASN A 151 -8.79 -1.76 -9.17
C ASN A 151 -8.70 -3.18 -9.76
N ALA A 152 -8.66 -4.21 -8.92
CA ALA A 152 -8.56 -5.60 -9.34
C ALA A 152 -9.72 -6.08 -10.25
N HIS A 153 -10.84 -5.37 -10.27
CA HIS A 153 -12.03 -5.70 -11.07
C HIS A 153 -12.13 -4.88 -12.38
N GLY A 154 -11.17 -4.00 -12.63
CA GLY A 154 -11.10 -3.19 -13.85
C GLY A 154 -11.22 -1.69 -13.61
N LEU A 155 -11.84 -0.98 -14.56
CA LEU A 155 -12.09 0.46 -14.49
C LEU A 155 -13.18 0.76 -13.47
N VAL A 156 -12.83 1.51 -12.41
CA VAL A 156 -13.78 1.97 -11.38
C VAL A 156 -14.48 3.23 -11.86
N ARG A 157 -13.70 4.22 -12.33
CA ARG A 157 -14.23 5.50 -12.80
C ARG A 157 -13.24 6.24 -13.70
N ARG A 158 -13.77 7.17 -14.49
CA ARG A 158 -13.01 8.15 -15.25
C ARG A 158 -13.34 9.55 -14.74
N ILE A 159 -12.32 10.35 -14.50
CA ILE A 159 -12.42 11.72 -14.03
C ILE A 159 -11.83 12.61 -15.10
N THR A 160 -12.57 13.66 -15.52
CA THR A 160 -12.05 14.69 -16.41
C THR A 160 -11.71 15.92 -15.58
N CYS A 161 -10.46 16.32 -15.60
CA CYS A 161 -9.91 17.44 -14.85
C CYS A 161 -10.12 18.77 -15.59
N GLY A 162 -9.99 19.88 -14.85
CA GLY A 162 -10.18 21.24 -15.42
C GLY A 162 -9.01 21.74 -16.27
N GLY A 163 -7.89 21.02 -16.31
CA GLY A 163 -6.70 21.41 -17.07
C GLY A 163 -5.81 20.21 -17.42
N GLU A 164 -4.65 20.49 -18.01
CA GLU A 164 -3.66 19.48 -18.38
C GLU A 164 -2.99 18.92 -17.12
N ILE A 165 -2.99 17.59 -16.98
CA ILE A 165 -2.48 16.88 -15.80
C ILE A 165 -0.95 16.94 -15.79
N LEU A 166 -0.39 17.37 -14.66
CA LEU A 166 1.05 17.36 -14.39
C LEU A 166 1.44 16.17 -13.51
N SER A 167 0.68 15.92 -12.44
CA SER A 167 0.88 14.79 -11.54
C SER A 167 -0.42 14.36 -10.88
N VAL A 168 -0.48 13.08 -10.50
CA VAL A 168 -1.57 12.51 -9.72
C VAL A 168 -0.99 11.75 -8.55
N THR A 169 -1.52 11.98 -7.37
CA THR A 169 -1.29 11.15 -6.18
C THR A 169 -2.60 10.57 -5.68
N LEU A 170 -2.53 9.48 -4.95
CA LEU A 170 -3.71 8.72 -4.59
C LEU A 170 -3.55 8.14 -3.18
N THR A 171 -4.61 8.23 -2.37
CA THR A 171 -4.68 7.60 -1.05
C THR A 171 -5.10 6.14 -1.18
N GLN A 172 -4.97 5.38 -0.10
CA GLN A 172 -5.40 3.98 -0.05
C GLN A 172 -6.92 3.84 -0.27
N GLU A 173 -7.71 4.81 0.16
CA GLU A 173 -9.16 4.83 0.01
C GLU A 173 -9.60 5.24 -1.41
N GLY A 174 -8.68 5.74 -2.24
CA GLY A 174 -8.94 6.12 -3.62
C GLY A 174 -9.22 7.61 -3.83
N ARG A 175 -8.95 8.48 -2.84
CA ARG A 175 -8.95 9.94 -3.03
C ARG A 175 -7.77 10.35 -3.88
N LEU A 176 -7.96 11.33 -4.73
CA LEU A 176 -6.96 11.80 -5.68
C LEU A 176 -6.62 13.26 -5.40
N ALA A 177 -5.33 13.60 -5.44
CA ALA A 177 -4.89 14.96 -5.69
C ALA A 177 -4.29 15.02 -7.09
N VAL A 178 -4.86 15.85 -7.94
CA VAL A 178 -4.44 16.04 -9.33
C VAL A 178 -3.88 17.44 -9.48
N THR A 179 -2.60 17.53 -9.76
CA THR A 179 -1.96 18.83 -10.11
C THR A 179 -2.13 19.06 -11.58
N ILE A 180 -2.68 20.20 -11.94
CA ILE A 180 -3.01 20.54 -13.33
C ILE A 180 -2.41 21.89 -13.75
N ASN A 181 -2.17 22.02 -15.04
CA ASN A 181 -1.91 23.29 -15.69
C ASN A 181 -3.24 23.88 -16.16
N GLU A 182 -3.74 24.87 -15.47
CA GLU A 182 -5.03 25.50 -15.76
C GLU A 182 -4.85 26.89 -16.35
N ARG A 183 -5.61 27.17 -17.38
CA ARG A 183 -5.52 28.42 -18.12
C ARG A 183 -5.88 29.61 -17.21
N GLY A 184 -4.98 30.59 -17.11
CA GLY A 184 -5.15 31.78 -16.29
C GLY A 184 -4.47 31.71 -14.93
N TYR A 185 -3.93 30.54 -14.56
CA TYR A 185 -3.14 30.33 -13.37
C TYR A 185 -1.77 29.74 -13.73
N LYS A 186 -0.81 29.78 -12.78
CA LYS A 186 0.46 29.08 -12.95
C LYS A 186 0.31 27.56 -12.80
N ALA A 187 -0.56 27.15 -11.92
CA ALA A 187 -1.01 25.77 -11.77
C ALA A 187 -2.22 25.70 -10.82
N ALA A 188 -2.91 24.57 -10.79
CA ALA A 188 -3.95 24.28 -9.81
C ALA A 188 -3.81 22.85 -9.26
N VAL A 189 -4.44 22.59 -8.13
CA VAL A 189 -4.65 21.24 -7.61
C VAL A 189 -6.13 21.02 -7.45
N GLU A 190 -6.63 19.92 -7.99
CA GLU A 190 -7.98 19.43 -7.77
C GLU A 190 -7.93 18.18 -6.90
N VAL A 191 -8.78 18.13 -5.87
CA VAL A 191 -8.92 16.96 -5.00
C VAL A 191 -10.28 16.34 -5.24
N TYR A 192 -10.26 15.03 -5.46
CA TYR A 192 -11.46 14.23 -5.70
C TYR A 192 -11.59 13.18 -4.60
N ASP A 193 -12.82 12.98 -4.14
CA ASP A 193 -13.12 11.91 -3.18
C ASP A 193 -13.09 10.52 -3.81
N GLU A 194 -13.41 9.50 -3.00
CA GLU A 194 -13.46 8.10 -3.42
C GLU A 194 -14.55 7.80 -4.47
N ASP A 195 -15.54 8.67 -4.64
CA ASP A 195 -16.58 8.57 -5.65
C ASP A 195 -16.24 9.35 -6.93
N GLY A 196 -15.15 10.12 -6.92
CA GLY A 196 -14.69 10.96 -8.03
C GLY A 196 -15.40 12.33 -8.07
N VAL A 197 -16.01 12.73 -6.96
CA VAL A 197 -16.58 14.08 -6.84
C VAL A 197 -15.47 15.04 -6.43
N LYS A 198 -15.35 16.16 -7.14
CA LYS A 198 -14.39 17.21 -6.78
C LYS A 198 -14.81 17.91 -5.49
N GLU A 199 -14.08 17.67 -4.41
CA GLU A 199 -14.35 18.25 -3.10
C GLU A 199 -13.53 19.50 -2.80
N PHE A 200 -12.40 19.69 -3.49
CA PHE A 200 -11.54 20.85 -3.27
C PHE A 200 -10.80 21.23 -4.57
N ALA A 201 -10.55 22.52 -4.75
CA ALA A 201 -9.64 23.02 -5.78
C ALA A 201 -8.87 24.22 -5.22
N PHE A 202 -7.58 24.28 -5.51
CA PHE A 202 -6.70 25.40 -5.21
C PHE A 202 -6.04 25.89 -6.49
N HIS A 203 -6.04 27.19 -6.71
CA HIS A 203 -5.46 27.84 -7.89
C HIS A 203 -4.32 28.75 -7.44
N SER A 204 -3.13 28.53 -7.99
CA SER A 204 -1.95 29.33 -7.71
C SER A 204 -1.73 30.37 -8.83
N ALA A 205 -1.74 31.65 -8.47
CA ALA A 205 -1.39 32.74 -9.38
C ALA A 205 0.12 33.06 -9.38
N ASP A 206 0.79 32.81 -8.26
CA ASP A 206 2.14 33.29 -8.00
C ASP A 206 3.24 32.23 -8.10
N SER A 207 2.90 30.97 -7.82
CA SER A 207 3.86 29.86 -7.76
C SER A 207 3.43 28.70 -8.65
N PHE A 208 4.38 28.00 -9.23
CA PHE A 208 4.14 26.71 -9.88
C PHE A 208 3.89 25.65 -8.82
N LEU A 209 3.02 24.70 -9.13
CA LEU A 209 2.75 23.52 -8.32
C LEU A 209 3.38 22.32 -9.03
N MET A 210 4.16 21.53 -8.31
CA MET A 210 4.85 20.36 -8.86
C MET A 210 4.04 19.09 -8.62
N THR A 211 3.60 18.91 -7.38
CA THR A 211 2.83 17.76 -6.94
C THR A 211 2.06 18.10 -5.67
N ALA A 212 1.04 17.33 -5.36
CA ALA A 212 0.28 17.44 -4.12
C ALA A 212 -0.04 16.05 -3.58
N SER A 213 -0.27 15.92 -2.28
CA SER A 213 -0.60 14.66 -1.61
C SER A 213 -1.67 14.91 -0.56
N VAL A 214 -2.75 14.13 -0.60
CA VAL A 214 -3.82 14.17 0.40
C VAL A 214 -3.41 13.32 1.61
N SER A 215 -3.72 13.77 2.82
CA SER A 215 -3.52 13.00 4.05
C SER A 215 -4.39 11.73 4.06
N GLY A 216 -3.95 10.69 4.78
CA GLY A 216 -4.69 9.42 4.85
C GLY A 216 -6.10 9.55 5.42
N ASP A 217 -6.39 10.59 6.23
CA ASP A 217 -7.73 10.87 6.77
C ASP A 217 -8.60 11.75 5.82
N GLY A 218 -8.06 12.13 4.66
CA GLY A 218 -8.76 12.93 3.66
C GLY A 218 -9.12 14.35 4.10
N GLN A 219 -8.51 14.89 5.18
CA GLN A 219 -8.87 16.22 5.70
C GLN A 219 -7.90 17.32 5.28
N GLU A 220 -6.69 16.94 4.93
CA GLU A 220 -5.59 17.86 4.65
C GLU A 220 -4.89 17.46 3.35
N MET A 221 -4.28 18.45 2.72
CA MET A 221 -3.45 18.28 1.55
C MET A 221 -2.14 19.04 1.75
N ALA A 222 -1.04 18.44 1.34
CA ALA A 222 0.22 19.14 1.15
C ALA A 222 0.48 19.31 -0.34
N ALA A 223 0.96 20.48 -0.75
CA ALA A 223 1.36 20.77 -2.12
C ALA A 223 2.78 21.32 -2.15
N VAL A 224 3.57 20.86 -3.11
CA VAL A 224 4.90 21.41 -3.40
C VAL A 224 4.73 22.60 -4.33
N THR A 225 5.09 23.79 -3.85
CA THR A 225 5.17 25.00 -4.67
C THR A 225 6.61 25.26 -5.07
N MET A 226 6.80 25.74 -6.28
CA MET A 226 8.08 26.22 -6.78
C MET A 226 7.93 27.67 -7.25
N GLY A 227 8.81 28.52 -6.79
CA GLY A 227 8.86 29.93 -7.14
C GLY A 227 10.29 30.42 -7.35
N GLN A 228 10.43 31.71 -7.52
CA GLN A 228 11.73 32.39 -7.59
C GLN A 228 11.70 33.61 -6.68
N SER A 229 12.69 33.72 -5.80
CA SER A 229 12.90 34.86 -4.95
C SER A 229 14.34 35.34 -5.09
N GLN A 230 14.52 36.63 -5.39
CA GLN A 230 15.86 37.27 -5.56
C GLN A 230 16.79 36.55 -6.55
N GLY A 231 16.21 35.93 -7.61
CA GLY A 231 16.98 35.21 -8.63
C GLY A 231 17.35 33.77 -8.28
N ALA A 232 17.01 33.28 -7.08
CA ALA A 232 17.16 31.87 -6.68
C ALA A 232 15.83 31.14 -6.72
N PHE A 233 15.86 29.86 -7.06
CA PHE A 233 14.68 28.97 -6.94
C PHE A 233 14.35 28.76 -5.47
N THR A 234 13.05 28.76 -5.17
CA THR A 234 12.53 28.44 -3.85
C THR A 234 11.47 27.37 -3.98
N SER A 235 11.53 26.36 -3.15
CA SER A 235 10.47 25.36 -3.01
C SER A 235 9.90 25.46 -1.61
N SER A 236 8.58 25.25 -1.49
CA SER A 236 7.90 25.20 -0.20
C SER A 236 6.88 24.09 -0.22
N VAL A 237 6.71 23.42 0.91
CA VAL A 237 5.58 22.51 1.13
C VAL A 237 4.49 23.29 1.86
N VAL A 238 3.37 23.50 1.19
CA VAL A 238 2.24 24.30 1.68
C VAL A 238 1.09 23.36 2.06
N LEU A 239 0.54 23.57 3.25
CA LEU A 239 -0.50 22.72 3.83
C LEU A 239 -1.87 23.40 3.80
N TYR A 240 -2.84 22.69 3.28
CA TYR A 240 -4.24 23.12 3.17
C TYR A 240 -5.15 22.17 3.94
N LYS A 241 -6.24 22.73 4.49
CA LYS A 241 -7.41 21.93 4.90
C LYS A 241 -8.41 21.94 3.76
N LEU A 242 -8.96 20.79 3.41
CA LEU A 242 -9.86 20.65 2.26
C LEU A 242 -11.19 21.43 2.41
N ASN A 243 -11.46 22.01 3.58
CA ASN A 243 -12.59 22.89 3.85
C ASN A 243 -12.25 24.40 3.80
N ARG A 244 -11.01 24.78 3.39
CA ARG A 244 -10.54 26.17 3.33
C ARG A 244 -9.69 26.39 2.09
N GLN A 245 -9.82 27.58 1.50
CA GLN A 245 -9.00 28.01 0.35
C GLN A 245 -7.60 28.49 0.76
N ASP A 246 -7.46 29.06 1.96
CA ASP A 246 -6.18 29.58 2.43
C ASP A 246 -5.33 28.48 3.07
N PRO A 247 -4.02 28.48 2.84
CA PRO A 247 -3.11 27.57 3.51
C PRO A 247 -3.10 27.87 5.01
N TYR A 248 -2.94 26.84 5.82
CA TYR A 248 -2.84 27.01 7.27
C TYR A 248 -1.39 26.93 7.77
N ALA A 249 -0.49 26.40 6.96
CA ALA A 249 0.94 26.30 7.27
C ALA A 249 1.77 26.15 6.00
N SER A 250 3.05 26.49 6.10
CA SER A 250 4.06 26.23 5.06
C SER A 250 5.41 25.90 5.67
N CYS A 251 6.20 25.12 4.95
CA CYS A 251 7.59 24.80 5.26
C CYS A 251 8.45 25.17 4.04
N ASP A 252 9.33 26.15 4.21
CA ASP A 252 10.23 26.56 3.15
C ASP A 252 11.43 25.62 3.07
N LEU A 253 11.70 25.14 1.85
CA LEU A 253 12.86 24.34 1.49
C LEU A 253 13.76 25.16 0.55
N ALA A 254 14.35 26.20 1.11
CA ALA A 254 15.05 27.22 0.34
C ALA A 254 16.17 26.65 -0.54
N GLY A 255 16.13 26.97 -1.82
CA GLY A 255 17.17 26.64 -2.79
C GLY A 255 17.25 25.17 -3.23
N VAL A 256 16.26 24.36 -2.88
CA VAL A 256 16.24 22.91 -3.17
C VAL A 256 15.10 22.57 -4.12
N ALA A 257 15.37 21.80 -5.15
CA ALA A 257 14.34 21.26 -6.04
C ALA A 257 13.69 20.02 -5.39
N VAL A 258 12.34 20.04 -5.29
CA VAL A 258 11.56 18.89 -4.81
C VAL A 258 10.99 18.15 -6.01
N TYR A 259 11.23 16.85 -6.08
CA TYR A 259 10.82 15.98 -7.19
C TYR A 259 9.51 15.24 -6.93
N ASP A 260 9.26 14.87 -5.66
CA ASP A 260 8.09 14.08 -5.28
C ASP A 260 7.65 14.39 -3.85
N LEU A 261 6.39 14.10 -3.53
CA LEU A 261 5.79 14.31 -2.22
C LEU A 261 4.84 13.16 -1.89
N GLY A 262 5.05 12.53 -0.77
CA GLY A 262 4.15 11.49 -0.28
C GLY A 262 4.11 11.43 1.24
N LEU A 263 3.36 10.48 1.77
CA LEU A 263 3.28 10.22 3.20
C LEU A 263 4.26 9.10 3.59
N VAL A 264 5.07 9.34 4.60
CA VAL A 264 5.90 8.33 5.25
C VAL A 264 5.56 8.33 6.74
N GLY A 265 4.85 7.30 7.17
CA GLY A 265 4.29 7.26 8.52
C GLY A 265 3.32 8.43 8.78
N LYS A 266 3.67 9.30 9.71
CA LYS A 266 2.83 10.46 10.10
C LYS A 266 3.24 11.78 9.45
N HIS A 267 4.35 11.81 8.69
CA HIS A 267 4.91 13.02 8.11
C HIS A 267 4.76 13.03 6.59
N TYR A 268 4.61 14.20 6.01
CA TYR A 268 4.84 14.41 4.60
C TYR A 268 6.34 14.33 4.34
N CYS A 269 6.72 13.56 3.34
CA CYS A 269 8.09 13.38 2.90
C CYS A 269 8.26 14.06 1.54
N ALA A 270 8.98 15.16 1.50
CA ALA A 270 9.41 15.79 0.27
C ALA A 270 10.73 15.15 -0.16
N VAL A 271 10.72 14.54 -1.34
CA VAL A 271 11.89 13.94 -1.98
C VAL A 271 12.57 15.04 -2.78
N ALA A 272 13.72 15.49 -2.29
CA ALA A 272 14.41 16.65 -2.85
C ALA A 272 15.76 16.29 -3.47
N GLU A 273 16.39 17.25 -4.09
CA GLU A 273 17.71 17.10 -4.74
C GLU A 273 18.82 16.72 -3.74
N ASP A 274 18.76 17.28 -2.55
CA ASP A 274 19.78 17.16 -1.50
C ASP A 274 19.47 16.09 -0.45
N GLY A 275 18.18 15.63 -0.38
CA GLY A 275 17.76 14.72 0.67
C GLY A 275 16.27 14.48 0.74
N LEU A 276 15.86 13.81 1.82
CA LEU A 276 14.47 13.66 2.22
C LEU A 276 14.17 14.67 3.32
N HIS A 277 13.10 15.45 3.15
CA HIS A 277 12.64 16.42 4.14
C HIS A 277 11.28 15.97 4.67
N PHE A 278 11.20 15.76 5.98
CA PHE A 278 9.97 15.32 6.65
C PHE A 278 9.29 16.52 7.31
N ILE A 279 8.05 16.75 6.95
CA ILE A 279 7.25 17.89 7.41
C ILE A 279 6.08 17.39 8.25
N ASP A 280 5.90 17.95 9.44
CA ASP A 280 4.77 17.62 10.30
C ASP A 280 3.49 18.32 9.82
N ARG A 281 2.34 17.89 10.34
CA ARG A 281 1.03 18.51 10.03
C ARG A 281 0.87 19.94 10.53
N LYS A 282 1.87 20.52 11.18
CA LYS A 282 1.91 21.93 11.57
C LYS A 282 2.79 22.77 10.63
N GLY A 283 3.27 22.16 9.54
CA GLY A 283 4.14 22.82 8.58
C GLY A 283 5.56 23.05 9.07
N ARG A 284 6.02 22.28 10.06
CA ARG A 284 7.40 22.43 10.57
C ARG A 284 8.27 21.32 9.99
N ALA A 285 9.51 21.65 9.68
CA ALA A 285 10.52 20.65 9.40
C ALA A 285 10.70 19.77 10.66
N ALA A 286 10.25 18.52 10.59
CA ALA A 286 10.30 17.57 11.69
C ALA A 286 11.63 16.81 11.69
N ALA A 287 12.15 16.45 10.52
CA ALA A 287 13.40 15.74 10.32
C ALA A 287 13.89 15.92 8.88
N SER A 288 15.14 15.55 8.63
CA SER A 288 15.71 15.45 7.29
C SER A 288 16.73 14.31 7.23
N TYR A 289 16.94 13.78 6.04
CA TYR A 289 18.01 12.85 5.73
C TYR A 289 18.78 13.37 4.53
N SER A 290 20.07 13.71 4.70
CA SER A 290 20.94 14.19 3.62
C SER A 290 21.45 13.03 2.78
N TYR A 291 21.57 13.22 1.48
CA TYR A 291 22.24 12.27 0.59
C TYR A 291 23.76 12.36 0.63
N ASP A 292 24.33 13.32 1.39
CA ASP A 292 25.77 13.54 1.57
C ASP A 292 26.56 13.64 0.24
N GLY A 293 25.97 14.37 -0.70
CA GLY A 293 26.51 14.54 -2.05
C GLY A 293 26.19 13.40 -3.02
N GLY A 294 25.47 12.38 -2.57
CA GLY A 294 24.89 11.36 -3.44
C GLY A 294 23.84 11.93 -4.38
N VAL A 295 23.70 11.35 -5.56
CA VAL A 295 22.70 11.74 -6.56
C VAL A 295 21.52 10.78 -6.52
N LEU A 296 20.33 11.30 -6.30
CA LEU A 296 19.11 10.49 -6.33
C LEU A 296 18.92 9.83 -7.70
N ARG A 297 18.77 8.52 -7.71
CA ARG A 297 18.49 7.70 -8.90
C ARG A 297 17.06 7.24 -8.94
N ARG A 298 16.56 6.71 -7.83
CA ARG A 298 15.20 6.22 -7.66
C ARG A 298 14.74 6.48 -6.24
N CYS A 299 13.44 6.65 -6.08
CA CYS A 299 12.78 6.71 -4.78
C CYS A 299 11.53 5.84 -4.81
N SER A 300 11.16 5.28 -3.67
CA SER A 300 9.88 4.63 -3.46
C SER A 300 9.37 4.98 -2.06
N LEU A 301 8.17 5.57 -2.01
CA LEU A 301 7.47 5.95 -0.77
C LEU A 301 6.42 4.91 -0.35
N GLY A 302 6.35 3.75 -1.03
CA GLY A 302 5.36 2.69 -0.77
C GLY A 302 5.64 1.82 0.46
N GLY A 303 6.71 2.08 1.20
CA GLY A 303 7.05 1.34 2.41
C GLY A 303 6.21 1.76 3.62
N ASP A 304 5.95 0.80 4.54
CA ASP A 304 5.23 1.06 5.78
C ASP A 304 6.11 1.87 6.76
N GLY A 305 5.92 3.19 6.75
CA GLY A 305 6.60 4.13 7.63
C GLY A 305 8.07 4.38 7.29
N TYR A 306 8.50 4.07 6.07
CA TYR A 306 9.84 4.38 5.57
C TYR A 306 9.83 4.74 4.08
N ALA A 307 10.82 5.49 3.66
CA ALA A 307 11.17 5.74 2.27
C ALA A 307 12.39 4.89 1.88
N ALA A 308 12.41 4.35 0.66
CA ALA A 308 13.57 3.71 0.07
C ALA A 308 14.17 4.62 -1.02
N VAL A 309 15.45 4.91 -0.95
CA VAL A 309 16.17 5.73 -1.94
C VAL A 309 17.37 4.98 -2.49
N LEU A 310 17.56 5.08 -3.78
CA LEU A 310 18.73 4.59 -4.49
C LEU A 310 19.60 5.79 -4.87
N LEU A 311 20.78 5.86 -4.32
CA LEU A 311 21.73 6.96 -4.50
C LEU A 311 22.89 6.49 -5.38
N GLY A 312 23.26 7.29 -6.35
CA GLY A 312 24.50 7.12 -7.11
C GLY A 312 25.61 7.99 -6.50
N ARG A 313 26.81 7.46 -6.43
CA ARG A 313 27.98 8.26 -6.00
C ARG A 313 28.29 9.39 -6.97
N TYR A 314 28.01 9.18 -8.27
CA TYR A 314 28.20 10.15 -9.35
C TYR A 314 26.95 10.22 -10.22
N LYS A 315 26.82 11.26 -11.05
CA LYS A 315 25.71 11.39 -12.02
C LYS A 315 25.65 10.24 -13.03
N VAL A 316 26.77 9.59 -13.30
CA VAL A 316 26.91 8.42 -14.18
C VAL A 316 27.82 7.40 -13.50
N GLY A 317 27.43 6.13 -13.51
CA GLY A 317 28.23 5.02 -12.95
C GLY A 317 27.39 4.02 -12.18
N SER A 318 27.98 2.85 -11.91
CA SER A 318 27.35 1.67 -11.29
C SER A 318 27.53 1.59 -9.77
N GLN A 319 28.20 2.57 -9.15
CA GLN A 319 28.31 2.61 -7.69
C GLN A 319 27.03 3.18 -7.10
N LEU A 320 26.16 2.28 -6.69
CA LEU A 320 24.85 2.60 -6.15
C LEU A 320 24.79 2.24 -4.66
N ARG A 321 24.09 3.05 -3.91
CA ARG A 321 23.79 2.81 -2.48
C ARG A 321 22.29 2.82 -2.28
N LEU A 322 21.75 1.73 -1.79
CA LEU A 322 20.37 1.63 -1.36
C LEU A 322 20.28 2.04 0.11
N VAL A 323 19.33 2.91 0.42
CA VAL A 323 19.10 3.39 1.79
C VAL A 323 17.61 3.34 2.09
N THR A 324 17.26 2.98 3.32
CA THR A 324 15.90 3.09 3.85
C THR A 324 15.89 4.04 5.04
N VAL A 325 14.94 4.98 5.05
CA VAL A 325 14.86 6.07 6.03
C VAL A 325 13.45 6.12 6.60
N ASN A 326 13.32 6.17 7.94
CA ASN A 326 12.02 6.30 8.58
C ASN A 326 11.51 7.76 8.61
N SER A 327 10.27 7.96 9.06
CA SER A 327 9.64 9.29 9.17
C SER A 327 10.31 10.25 10.15
N ASP A 328 11.24 9.80 10.97
CA ASP A 328 12.04 10.63 11.87
C ASP A 328 13.41 10.99 11.27
N GLY A 329 13.61 10.73 9.96
CA GLY A 329 14.86 11.02 9.25
C GLY A 329 16.01 10.06 9.59
N LYS A 330 15.72 8.98 10.30
CA LYS A 330 16.74 8.02 10.72
C LYS A 330 16.92 6.92 9.68
N GLU A 331 18.16 6.65 9.30
CA GLU A 331 18.55 5.51 8.48
C GLU A 331 18.21 4.20 9.21
N LEU A 332 17.42 3.35 8.56
CA LEU A 332 17.09 2.00 9.03
C LEU A 332 18.09 0.97 8.54
N GLY A 333 18.62 1.19 7.36
CA GLY A 333 19.67 0.38 6.73
C GLY A 333 20.26 1.08 5.53
N SER A 334 21.50 0.73 5.21
CA SER A 334 22.15 1.09 3.95
C SER A 334 22.98 -0.07 3.42
N LEU A 335 23.04 -0.16 2.09
CA LEU A 335 23.71 -1.24 1.38
C LEU A 335 24.28 -0.72 0.08
N ASP A 336 25.56 -0.94 -0.14
CA ASP A 336 26.18 -0.72 -1.44
C ASP A 336 25.79 -1.85 -2.38
N LEU A 337 25.35 -1.47 -3.57
CA LEU A 337 24.87 -2.40 -4.60
C LEU A 337 25.88 -2.49 -5.74
N ASP A 338 26.17 -3.73 -6.13
CA ASP A 338 26.97 -4.02 -7.31
C ASP A 338 26.07 -4.40 -8.48
N GLY A 339 26.23 -3.69 -9.60
CA GLY A 339 25.50 -3.92 -10.85
C GLY A 339 24.47 -2.84 -11.18
N ASP A 340 23.93 -2.94 -12.39
CA ASP A 340 22.95 -1.98 -12.90
C ASP A 340 21.55 -2.30 -12.37
N VAL A 341 20.97 -1.38 -11.65
CA VAL A 341 19.59 -1.48 -11.16
C VAL A 341 18.62 -0.97 -12.22
N LEU A 342 17.77 -1.86 -12.71
CA LEU A 342 16.73 -1.56 -13.71
C LEU A 342 15.50 -0.91 -13.07
N SER A 343 15.03 -1.47 -11.96
CA SER A 343 13.84 -0.98 -11.26
C SER A 343 13.95 -1.24 -9.75
N MET A 344 13.22 -0.46 -8.97
CA MET A 344 13.11 -0.57 -7.52
C MET A 344 11.68 -0.25 -7.08
N SER A 345 11.13 -1.06 -6.20
CA SER A 345 9.80 -0.87 -5.63
C SER A 345 9.79 -1.24 -4.16
N ALA A 346 9.16 -0.41 -3.32
CA ALA A 346 8.93 -0.71 -1.91
C ALA A 346 7.43 -0.85 -1.62
N SER A 347 7.07 -1.83 -0.83
CA SER A 347 5.69 -2.01 -0.34
C SER A 347 5.71 -2.78 0.97
N GLY A 348 4.88 -2.34 1.92
CA GLY A 348 4.88 -2.94 3.24
C GLY A 348 6.27 -2.86 3.89
N ARG A 349 6.82 -3.99 4.27
CA ARG A 349 8.14 -4.11 4.92
C ARG A 349 9.27 -4.41 3.95
N TYR A 350 9.00 -4.48 2.66
CA TYR A 350 9.92 -5.03 1.66
C TYR A 350 10.34 -4.00 0.63
N VAL A 351 11.56 -4.16 0.15
CA VAL A 351 12.13 -3.42 -0.97
C VAL A 351 12.61 -4.43 -1.99
N ALA A 352 12.06 -4.39 -3.19
CA ALA A 352 12.52 -5.17 -4.33
C ALA A 352 13.47 -4.33 -5.17
N VAL A 353 14.61 -4.90 -5.54
CA VAL A 353 15.60 -4.33 -6.45
C VAL A 353 15.80 -5.28 -7.61
N LEU A 354 15.44 -4.84 -8.80
CA LEU A 354 15.62 -5.60 -10.04
C LEU A 354 16.94 -5.19 -10.69
N PHE A 355 17.82 -6.15 -10.83
CA PHE A 355 19.04 -6.04 -11.63
C PHE A 355 18.82 -6.65 -13.03
N ALA A 356 19.78 -6.52 -13.91
CA ALA A 356 19.70 -7.08 -15.26
C ALA A 356 19.63 -8.62 -15.27
N ASP A 357 20.17 -9.29 -14.27
CA ASP A 357 20.32 -10.74 -14.17
C ASP A 357 19.53 -11.39 -13.02
N ARG A 358 19.15 -10.60 -12.02
CA ARG A 358 18.50 -11.09 -10.79
C ARG A 358 17.54 -10.09 -10.17
N LEU A 359 16.59 -10.59 -9.41
CA LEU A 359 15.78 -9.83 -8.46
C LEU A 359 16.29 -10.15 -7.04
N VAL A 360 16.44 -9.11 -6.22
CA VAL A 360 16.68 -9.27 -4.78
C VAL A 360 15.61 -8.53 -4.00
N ILE A 361 14.97 -9.21 -3.06
CA ILE A 361 14.02 -8.63 -2.13
C ILE A 361 14.72 -8.48 -0.77
N TYR A 362 14.68 -7.28 -0.23
CA TYR A 362 15.20 -6.94 1.08
C TYR A 362 14.05 -6.60 2.03
N ASN A 363 14.26 -6.76 3.32
CA ASN A 363 13.39 -6.16 4.31
C ASN A 363 13.73 -4.66 4.51
N LYS A 364 12.94 -3.93 5.29
CA LYS A 364 13.13 -2.49 5.56
C LYS A 364 14.49 -2.14 6.19
N ASN A 365 15.19 -3.11 6.80
CA ASN A 365 16.54 -2.95 7.35
C ASN A 365 17.62 -3.41 6.37
N LEU A 366 17.28 -3.61 5.12
CA LEU A 366 18.12 -4.07 4.00
C LEU A 366 18.84 -5.40 4.26
N LYS A 367 18.22 -6.27 5.04
CA LYS A 367 18.62 -7.68 5.09
C LYS A 367 17.94 -8.41 3.94
N GLU A 368 18.70 -9.19 3.20
CA GLU A 368 18.20 -10.03 2.12
C GLU A 368 17.09 -10.96 2.65
N TYR A 369 15.98 -10.98 1.94
CA TYR A 369 14.82 -11.81 2.23
C TYR A 369 14.71 -12.95 1.21
N ALA A 370 14.86 -12.63 -0.07
CA ALA A 370 14.81 -13.61 -1.16
C ALA A 370 15.55 -13.11 -2.39
N THR A 371 16.05 -14.05 -3.18
CA THR A 371 16.71 -13.77 -4.46
C THR A 371 16.20 -14.73 -5.54
N LEU A 372 15.92 -14.18 -6.72
CA LEU A 372 15.54 -14.90 -7.93
C LEU A 372 16.57 -14.62 -9.02
N GLN A 373 17.16 -15.65 -9.61
CA GLN A 373 18.10 -15.56 -10.73
C GLN A 373 17.38 -15.70 -12.08
N GLY A 374 18.01 -15.22 -13.13
CA GLY A 374 17.55 -15.46 -14.51
C GLY A 374 16.36 -14.62 -14.95
N VAL A 375 16.23 -13.38 -14.45
CA VAL A 375 15.11 -12.45 -14.71
C VAL A 375 15.33 -11.54 -15.92
N SER A 376 16.18 -11.90 -16.85
CA SER A 376 16.64 -11.03 -17.96
C SER A 376 15.54 -10.48 -18.87
N SER A 377 14.32 -11.03 -18.84
CA SER A 377 13.17 -10.54 -19.61
C SER A 377 12.37 -9.45 -18.89
N ALA A 378 12.61 -9.23 -17.59
CA ALA A 378 11.92 -8.22 -16.81
C ALA A 378 12.61 -6.86 -16.93
N GLY A 379 11.83 -5.80 -17.14
CA GLY A 379 12.29 -4.41 -17.14
C GLY A 379 11.84 -3.61 -15.94
N ASP A 380 10.80 -4.10 -15.25
CA ASP A 380 10.21 -3.44 -14.10
C ASP A 380 9.84 -4.44 -13.00
N VAL A 381 9.77 -3.98 -11.75
CA VAL A 381 9.37 -4.76 -10.58
C VAL A 381 8.36 -3.99 -9.74
N LEU A 382 7.30 -4.67 -9.34
CA LEU A 382 6.28 -4.13 -8.43
C LEU A 382 6.28 -4.98 -7.16
N MET A 383 6.72 -4.40 -6.04
CA MET A 383 6.70 -5.06 -4.75
C MET A 383 5.30 -5.09 -4.18
N ARG A 384 4.89 -6.20 -3.57
CA ARG A 384 3.63 -6.36 -2.84
C ARG A 384 3.89 -6.42 -1.33
N GLY A 385 2.92 -5.95 -0.55
CA GLY A 385 3.04 -5.90 0.91
C GLY A 385 3.13 -7.28 1.59
N ASP A 386 2.80 -8.35 0.90
CA ASP A 386 2.93 -9.75 1.36
C ASP A 386 4.30 -10.37 1.11
N GLY A 387 5.23 -9.61 0.54
CA GLY A 387 6.58 -10.06 0.20
C GLY A 387 6.71 -10.74 -1.16
N SER A 388 5.64 -10.85 -1.96
CA SER A 388 5.71 -11.26 -3.37
C SER A 388 6.04 -10.08 -4.27
N ALA A 389 6.57 -10.35 -5.46
CA ALA A 389 6.91 -9.32 -6.44
C ALA A 389 6.42 -9.69 -7.83
N VAL A 390 5.86 -8.70 -8.54
CA VAL A 390 5.54 -8.83 -9.97
C VAL A 390 6.75 -8.38 -10.78
N LEU A 391 7.20 -9.21 -11.68
CA LEU A 391 8.24 -8.94 -12.64
C LEU A 391 7.59 -8.67 -13.99
N ALA A 392 7.64 -7.45 -14.47
CA ALA A 392 7.02 -7.03 -15.72
C ALA A 392 8.06 -6.84 -16.83
N GLY A 393 7.80 -7.46 -17.96
CA GLY A 393 8.58 -7.34 -19.19
C GLY A 393 7.75 -6.78 -20.34
N SER A 394 8.29 -6.78 -21.55
CA SER A 394 7.61 -6.24 -22.73
C SER A 394 6.48 -7.13 -23.28
N ALA A 395 6.50 -8.43 -22.99
CA ALA A 395 5.52 -9.39 -23.52
C ALA A 395 4.78 -10.19 -22.45
N ALA A 396 5.29 -10.20 -21.24
CA ALA A 396 4.74 -10.97 -20.15
C ALA A 396 5.15 -10.40 -18.79
N ALA A 397 4.35 -10.71 -17.76
CA ALA A 397 4.73 -10.55 -16.38
C ALA A 397 4.55 -11.87 -15.61
N SER A 398 5.37 -12.06 -14.59
CA SER A 398 5.30 -13.17 -13.66
C SER A 398 5.29 -12.69 -12.22
N VAL A 399 4.76 -13.52 -11.32
CA VAL A 399 4.75 -13.24 -9.88
C VAL A 399 5.77 -14.15 -9.20
N PHE A 400 6.76 -13.57 -8.59
CA PHE A 400 7.72 -14.27 -7.74
C PHE A 400 7.15 -14.42 -6.33
N LEU A 401 7.13 -15.65 -5.83
CA LEU A 401 6.61 -16.03 -4.51
C LEU A 401 7.77 -16.64 -3.70
N PRO A 402 8.52 -15.84 -2.96
CA PRO A 402 9.66 -16.31 -2.18
C PRO A 402 9.29 -17.28 -1.06
#